data_7b28a36198ad042811a3b3fc5a143c59
#
_entry.id   7b28a36198ad042811a3b3fc5a143c59
#
_cell.length_a   1.000
_cell.length_b   1.000
_cell.length_c   1.000
_cell.angle_alpha   90.00
_cell.angle_beta   90.00
_cell.angle_gamma   90.00
#
_symmetry.space_group_name_H-M   'P 1'
#
loop_
_entity.id
_entity.type
_entity.pdbx_description
1 polymer ?
#
loop_
_entity_poly.entity_id
_entity_poly.type
_entity_poly.pdbx_seq_one_letter_code
_entity_poly.pdbx_strand_id
1 'polypeptide(L)'
;MAQALLTAVLIGLLGLVTTTVFGLRGTDISRHISFGIFSTMVTLLAHSMMMFYLIGKGKAVKDAMAEHSVAADYDRRIAVARKPVFSIGTLAMAVTMVTAIMGASVDTHVLPPIVHAMVAYAAIVSNLAAVKIEIAALITSSRIVDEVNGQIGA
;
A
#
# COMPACT_ATOMS: atom_id res chain seq x y z
N MET A 1 -1.10 -8.16 -13.55
CA MET A 1 -1.85 -7.30 -12.59
C MET A 1 -1.05 -6.99 -11.32
N ALA A 2 -0.48 -7.99 -10.61
CA ALA A 2 0.34 -7.77 -9.41
C ALA A 2 1.50 -6.78 -9.63
N GLN A 3 2.24 -6.93 -10.73
CA GLN A 3 3.36 -6.03 -11.08
C GLN A 3 2.91 -4.58 -11.27
N ALA A 4 1.77 -4.36 -11.95
CA ALA A 4 1.24 -3.01 -12.16
C ALA A 4 0.84 -2.35 -10.83
N LEU A 5 0.25 -3.11 -9.90
CA LEU A 5 -0.09 -2.61 -8.57
C LEU A 5 1.17 -2.27 -7.76
N LEU A 6 2.17 -3.14 -7.78
CA LEU A 6 3.44 -2.88 -7.11
C LEU A 6 4.14 -1.65 -7.70
N THR A 7 4.14 -1.49 -9.02
CA THR A 7 4.67 -0.28 -9.69
C THR A 7 3.92 0.97 -9.24
N ALA A 8 2.59 0.92 -9.14
CA ALA A 8 1.81 2.05 -8.66
C ALA A 8 2.14 2.43 -7.20
N VAL A 9 2.30 1.43 -6.32
CA VAL A 9 2.73 1.67 -4.92
C VAL A 9 4.12 2.31 -4.88
N LEU A 10 5.07 1.85 -5.70
CA LEU A 10 6.41 2.42 -5.79
C LEU A 10 6.40 3.84 -6.34
N ILE A 11 5.56 4.13 -7.35
CA ILE A 11 5.38 5.50 -7.87
C ILE A 11 4.84 6.42 -6.77
N GLY A 12 3.84 5.97 -6.00
CA GLY A 12 3.31 6.71 -4.87
C GLY A 12 4.39 7.02 -3.83
N LEU A 13 5.17 6.02 -3.44
CA LEU A 13 6.26 6.18 -2.46
C LEU A 13 7.35 7.14 -2.98
N LEU A 14 7.79 7.01 -4.23
CA LEU A 14 8.75 7.94 -4.84
C LEU A 14 8.19 9.36 -4.88
N GLY A 15 6.91 9.51 -5.17
CA GLY A 15 6.22 10.79 -5.12
C GLY A 15 6.21 11.40 -3.72
N LEU A 16 5.94 10.62 -2.66
CA LEU A 16 6.01 11.07 -1.27
C LEU A 16 7.42 11.54 -0.88
N VAL A 17 8.46 10.82 -1.30
CA VAL A 17 9.85 11.24 -1.10
C VAL A 17 10.14 12.54 -1.83
N THR A 18 9.74 12.64 -3.10
CA THR A 18 9.96 13.83 -3.93
C THR A 18 9.27 15.05 -3.36
N THR A 19 8.00 14.96 -2.96
CA THR A 19 7.29 16.08 -2.33
C THR A 19 7.91 16.50 -1.00
N THR A 20 8.41 15.55 -0.20
CA THR A 20 9.11 15.84 1.04
C THR A 20 10.40 16.65 0.77
N VAL A 21 11.16 16.27 -0.27
CA VAL A 21 12.37 17.02 -0.68
C VAL A 21 12.03 18.46 -1.10
N PHE A 22 10.94 18.66 -1.87
CA PHE A 22 10.48 20.01 -2.22
C PHE A 22 10.08 20.82 -0.99
N GLY A 23 9.36 20.22 -0.05
CA GLY A 23 8.96 20.88 1.19
C GLY A 23 10.16 21.31 2.06
N LEU A 24 11.17 20.44 2.19
CA LEU A 24 12.39 20.73 2.95
C LEU A 24 13.24 21.83 2.32
N ARG A 25 13.25 21.92 0.99
CA ARG A 25 13.98 22.99 0.29
C ARG A 25 13.30 24.36 0.40
N GLY A 26 11.98 24.38 0.54
CA GLY A 26 11.17 25.59 0.68
C GLY A 26 11.21 26.53 -0.53
N THR A 27 11.79 26.11 -1.65
CA THR A 27 12.03 26.98 -2.83
C THR A 27 10.89 26.97 -3.83
N ASP A 28 9.99 25.98 -3.79
CA ASP A 28 8.89 25.81 -4.74
C ASP A 28 7.67 25.16 -4.07
N ILE A 29 6.93 25.97 -3.36
CA ILE A 29 5.71 25.55 -2.65
C ILE A 29 4.66 24.98 -3.60
N SER A 30 4.51 25.54 -4.80
CA SER A 30 3.55 25.05 -5.78
C SER A 30 3.81 23.60 -6.19
N ARG A 31 5.08 23.26 -6.45
CA ARG A 31 5.48 21.87 -6.73
C ARG A 31 5.31 20.97 -5.52
N HIS A 32 5.68 21.43 -4.33
CA HIS A 32 5.45 20.67 -3.10
C HIS A 32 3.98 20.26 -2.96
N ILE A 33 3.05 21.22 -3.10
CA ILE A 33 1.60 20.98 -2.99
C ILE A 33 1.12 20.03 -4.10
N SER A 34 1.48 20.31 -5.35
CA SER A 34 1.02 19.51 -6.50
C SER A 34 1.50 18.07 -6.44
N PHE A 35 2.78 17.84 -6.15
CA PHE A 35 3.32 16.49 -5.95
C PHE A 35 2.76 15.83 -4.71
N GLY A 36 2.51 16.58 -3.64
CA GLY A 36 1.90 16.07 -2.41
C GLY A 36 0.51 15.52 -2.63
N ILE A 37 -0.37 16.29 -3.30
CA ILE A 37 -1.73 15.85 -3.64
C ILE A 37 -1.67 14.62 -4.56
N PHE A 38 -0.91 14.70 -5.66
CA PHE A 38 -0.79 13.60 -6.61
C PHE A 38 -0.28 12.31 -5.93
N SER A 39 0.81 12.41 -5.18
CA SER A 39 1.42 11.26 -4.51
C SER A 39 0.49 10.65 -3.47
N THR A 40 -0.23 11.47 -2.71
CA THR A 40 -1.24 11.00 -1.75
C THR A 40 -2.33 10.20 -2.46
N MET A 41 -2.91 10.75 -3.54
CA MET A 41 -3.96 10.05 -4.29
C MET A 41 -3.47 8.72 -4.87
N VAL A 42 -2.29 8.71 -5.49
CA VAL A 42 -1.69 7.48 -6.06
C VAL A 42 -1.44 6.44 -4.96
N THR A 43 -0.88 6.86 -3.83
CA THR A 43 -0.58 5.97 -2.71
C THR A 43 -1.85 5.34 -2.13
N LEU A 44 -2.88 6.14 -1.85
CA LEU A 44 -4.15 5.64 -1.31
C LEU A 44 -4.82 4.67 -2.28
N LEU A 45 -4.86 5.02 -3.56
CA LEU A 45 -5.46 4.17 -4.59
C LEU A 45 -4.68 2.86 -4.75
N ALA A 46 -3.35 2.93 -4.82
CA ALA A 46 -2.50 1.76 -5.05
C ALA A 46 -2.60 0.74 -3.90
N HIS A 47 -2.51 1.18 -2.64
CA HIS A 47 -2.68 0.30 -1.47
C HIS A 47 -4.10 -0.28 -1.40
N SER A 48 -5.13 0.53 -1.66
CA SER A 48 -6.52 0.04 -1.69
C SER A 48 -6.70 -1.05 -2.75
N MET A 49 -6.21 -0.82 -3.97
CA MET A 49 -6.28 -1.80 -5.05
C MET A 49 -5.48 -3.07 -4.73
N MET A 50 -4.32 -2.95 -4.05
CA MET A 50 -3.54 -4.10 -3.59
C MET A 50 -4.34 -4.95 -2.60
N MET A 51 -5.04 -4.34 -1.66
CA MET A 51 -5.90 -5.05 -0.71
C MET A 51 -7.03 -5.80 -1.44
N PHE A 52 -7.74 -5.14 -2.37
CA PHE A 52 -8.78 -5.78 -3.17
C PHE A 52 -8.23 -6.93 -4.02
N TYR A 53 -7.06 -6.77 -4.61
CA TYR A 53 -6.41 -7.83 -5.36
C TYR A 53 -6.12 -9.07 -4.51
N LEU A 54 -5.61 -8.88 -3.29
CA LEU A 54 -5.36 -9.98 -2.36
C LEU A 54 -6.64 -10.63 -1.83
N ILE A 55 -7.73 -9.88 -1.67
CA ILE A 55 -9.07 -10.44 -1.38
C ILE A 55 -9.52 -11.33 -2.53
N GLY A 56 -9.46 -10.82 -3.76
CA GLY A 56 -9.85 -11.57 -4.95
C GLY A 56 -9.05 -12.86 -5.13
N LYS A 57 -7.73 -12.81 -4.90
CA LYS A 57 -6.89 -14.02 -4.89
C LYS A 57 -7.34 -15.03 -3.83
N GLY A 58 -7.64 -14.58 -2.61
CA GLY A 58 -8.12 -15.49 -1.55
C GLY A 58 -9.45 -16.12 -1.89
N LYS A 59 -10.37 -15.37 -2.51
CA LYS A 59 -11.65 -15.91 -2.99
C LYS A 59 -11.43 -16.95 -4.10
N ALA A 60 -10.61 -16.66 -5.10
CA ALA A 60 -10.34 -17.58 -6.21
C ALA A 60 -9.76 -18.92 -5.72
N VAL A 61 -8.82 -18.88 -4.75
CA VAL A 61 -8.30 -20.12 -4.13
C VAL A 61 -9.40 -20.90 -3.43
N LYS A 62 -10.24 -20.24 -2.64
CA LYS A 62 -11.35 -20.89 -1.94
C LYS A 62 -12.36 -21.54 -2.91
N ASP A 63 -12.71 -20.84 -3.99
CA ASP A 63 -13.65 -21.32 -4.98
C ASP A 63 -13.08 -22.56 -5.73
N ALA A 64 -11.80 -22.52 -6.14
CA ALA A 64 -11.11 -23.64 -6.78
C ALA A 64 -11.02 -24.88 -5.88
N MET A 65 -10.73 -24.69 -4.58
CA MET A 65 -10.72 -25.80 -3.61
C MET A 65 -12.10 -26.44 -3.45
N ALA A 66 -13.15 -25.64 -3.41
CA ALA A 66 -14.52 -26.14 -3.29
C ALA A 66 -14.93 -26.95 -4.54
N GLU A 67 -14.60 -26.46 -5.73
CA GLU A 67 -14.94 -27.11 -7.00
C GLU A 67 -14.24 -28.46 -7.18
N HIS A 68 -13.00 -28.57 -6.72
CA HIS A 68 -12.18 -29.79 -6.86
C HIS A 68 -12.12 -30.66 -5.59
N SER A 69 -12.92 -30.35 -4.58
CA SER A 69 -12.98 -31.09 -3.30
C SER A 69 -11.60 -31.25 -2.62
N VAL A 70 -10.73 -30.22 -2.73
CA VAL A 70 -9.39 -30.23 -2.13
C VAL A 70 -9.50 -29.94 -0.62
N ALA A 71 -9.20 -30.93 0.20
CA ALA A 71 -9.23 -30.83 1.67
C ALA A 71 -7.87 -30.35 2.23
N ALA A 72 -7.56 -29.08 2.05
CA ALA A 72 -6.34 -28.47 2.59
C ALA A 72 -6.64 -27.08 3.15
N ASP A 73 -5.72 -26.50 3.93
CA ASP A 73 -5.91 -25.21 4.60
C ASP A 73 -5.36 -24.00 3.81
N TYR A 74 -5.37 -24.08 2.48
CA TYR A 74 -4.84 -23.03 1.60
C TYR A 74 -5.55 -21.67 1.78
N ASP A 75 -6.87 -21.68 1.97
CA ASP A 75 -7.67 -20.49 2.24
C ASP A 75 -7.25 -19.80 3.55
N ARG A 76 -6.95 -20.57 4.58
CA ARG A 76 -6.40 -20.07 5.84
C ARG A 76 -5.00 -19.50 5.65
N ARG A 77 -4.12 -20.18 4.92
CA ARG A 77 -2.74 -19.73 4.65
C ARG A 77 -2.74 -18.39 3.91
N ILE A 78 -3.60 -18.22 2.89
CA ILE A 78 -3.70 -16.96 2.16
C ILE A 78 -4.32 -15.84 3.02
N ALA A 79 -5.28 -16.18 3.90
CA ALA A 79 -5.85 -15.22 4.85
C ALA A 79 -4.80 -14.71 5.85
N VAL A 80 -3.95 -15.58 6.35
CA VAL A 80 -2.83 -15.22 7.23
C VAL A 80 -1.82 -14.33 6.51
N ALA A 81 -1.46 -14.65 5.26
CA ALA A 81 -0.51 -13.87 4.47
C ALA A 81 -0.99 -12.44 4.19
N ARG A 82 -2.30 -12.24 3.97
CA ARG A 82 -2.87 -10.90 3.68
C ARG A 82 -3.13 -10.06 4.93
N LYS A 83 -3.30 -10.65 6.12
CA LYS A 83 -3.64 -9.93 7.35
C LYS A 83 -2.72 -8.74 7.66
N PRO A 84 -1.38 -8.87 7.58
CA PRO A 84 -0.47 -7.74 7.81
C PRO A 84 -0.65 -6.62 6.78
N VAL A 85 -1.01 -6.93 5.52
CA VAL A 85 -1.25 -5.93 4.48
C VAL A 85 -2.40 -5.02 4.87
N PHE A 86 -3.50 -5.60 5.37
CA PHE A 86 -4.64 -4.81 5.84
C PHE A 86 -4.29 -3.92 7.02
N SER A 87 -3.54 -4.43 7.99
CA SER A 87 -3.16 -3.66 9.18
C SER A 87 -2.19 -2.52 8.85
N ILE A 88 -1.06 -2.86 8.25
CA ILE A 88 0.03 -1.90 7.99
C ILE A 88 -0.31 -1.00 6.80
N GLY A 89 -0.93 -1.53 5.75
CA GLY A 89 -1.37 -0.73 4.61
C GLY A 89 -2.43 0.31 5.00
N THR A 90 -3.41 -0.06 5.83
CA THR A 90 -4.38 0.91 6.36
C THR A 90 -3.70 1.98 7.21
N LEU A 91 -2.73 1.59 8.07
CA LEU A 91 -1.94 2.55 8.84
C LEU A 91 -1.17 3.50 7.92
N ALA A 92 -0.49 2.98 6.91
CA ALA A 92 0.27 3.79 5.94
C ALA A 92 -0.64 4.80 5.21
N MET A 93 -1.80 4.34 4.74
CA MET A 93 -2.81 5.22 4.12
C MET A 93 -3.31 6.30 5.09
N ALA A 94 -3.63 5.93 6.33
CA ALA A 94 -4.10 6.89 7.34
C ALA A 94 -3.05 7.96 7.65
N VAL A 95 -1.79 7.57 7.87
CA VAL A 95 -0.69 8.52 8.13
C VAL A 95 -0.44 9.41 6.91
N THR A 96 -0.49 8.87 5.69
CA THR A 96 -0.35 9.65 4.45
C THR A 96 -1.47 10.69 4.31
N MET A 97 -2.71 10.31 4.59
CA MET A 97 -3.86 11.22 4.55
C MET A 97 -3.75 12.31 5.61
N VAL A 98 -3.38 11.97 6.83
CA VAL A 98 -3.13 12.95 7.91
C VAL A 98 -2.03 13.93 7.51
N THR A 99 -0.94 13.43 6.89
CA THR A 99 0.15 14.28 6.39
C THR A 99 -0.36 15.30 5.37
N ALA A 100 -1.19 14.88 4.42
CA ALA A 100 -1.75 15.78 3.41
C ALA A 100 -2.65 16.87 4.03
N ILE A 101 -3.50 16.50 4.99
CA ILE A 101 -4.37 17.45 5.72
C ILE A 101 -3.52 18.45 6.52
N MET A 102 -2.46 17.98 7.19
CA MET A 102 -1.56 18.84 7.96
C MET A 102 -0.78 19.81 7.09
N GLY A 103 -0.49 19.47 5.81
CA GLY A 103 0.10 20.40 4.86
C GLY A 103 -0.75 21.67 4.69
N ALA A 104 -2.06 21.52 4.50
CA ALA A 104 -2.97 22.67 4.44
C ALA A 104 -3.01 23.49 5.74
N SER A 105 -2.82 22.83 6.89
CA SER A 105 -2.76 23.52 8.19
C SER A 105 -1.48 24.33 8.39
N VAL A 106 -0.39 23.96 7.72
CA VAL A 106 0.84 24.77 7.68
C VAL A 106 0.63 26.01 6.83
N ASP A 107 0.00 25.90 5.65
CA ASP A 107 -0.28 27.02 4.76
C ASP A 107 -1.17 28.09 5.42
N THR A 108 -2.06 27.66 6.29
CA THR A 108 -2.92 28.55 7.08
C THR A 108 -2.30 29.03 8.39
N HIS A 109 -1.03 28.73 8.64
CA HIS A 109 -0.28 29.08 9.87
C HIS A 109 -0.88 28.51 11.17
N VAL A 110 -1.69 27.44 11.08
CA VAL A 110 -2.26 26.77 12.25
C VAL A 110 -1.26 25.80 12.89
N LEU A 111 -0.41 25.18 12.05
CA LEU A 111 0.62 24.23 12.48
C LEU A 111 2.03 24.67 12.12
N PRO A 112 3.03 24.45 13.02
CA PRO A 112 4.43 24.67 12.67
C PRO A 112 4.88 23.68 11.56
N PRO A 113 5.69 24.13 10.57
CA PRO A 113 6.20 23.26 9.49
C PRO A 113 6.93 22.00 9.97
N ILE A 114 7.61 22.08 11.12
CA ILE A 114 8.34 20.95 11.69
C ILE A 114 7.43 19.78 12.05
N VAL A 115 6.22 20.06 12.54
CA VAL A 115 5.23 19.01 12.91
C VAL A 115 4.77 18.27 11.65
N HIS A 116 4.46 19.01 10.57
CA HIS A 116 4.14 18.42 9.27
C HIS A 116 5.29 17.58 8.72
N ALA A 117 6.53 18.08 8.79
CA ALA A 117 7.71 17.35 8.35
C ALA A 117 7.90 16.02 9.12
N MET A 118 7.71 16.01 10.43
CA MET A 118 7.80 14.78 11.24
C MET A 118 6.76 13.74 10.81
N VAL A 119 5.51 14.17 10.56
CA VAL A 119 4.45 13.25 10.10
C VAL A 119 4.70 12.80 8.65
N ALA A 120 5.29 13.64 7.79
CA ALA A 120 5.71 13.25 6.45
C ALA A 120 6.79 12.15 6.48
N TYR A 121 7.78 12.23 7.39
CA TYR A 121 8.74 11.15 7.59
C TYR A 121 8.06 9.87 8.09
N ALA A 122 7.12 9.97 9.02
CA ALA A 122 6.34 8.82 9.49
C ALA A 122 5.52 8.19 8.36
N ALA A 123 4.97 9.01 7.43
CA ALA A 123 4.29 8.52 6.24
C ALA A 123 5.24 7.73 5.33
N ILE A 124 6.44 8.23 5.06
CA ILE A 124 7.43 7.50 4.25
C ILE A 124 7.79 6.16 4.89
N VAL A 125 8.10 6.15 6.19
CA VAL A 125 8.48 4.93 6.92
C VAL A 125 7.35 3.91 6.93
N SER A 126 6.10 4.32 7.19
CA SER A 126 4.95 3.42 7.18
C SER A 126 4.66 2.87 5.78
N ASN A 127 4.82 3.66 4.73
CA ASN A 127 4.68 3.21 3.34
C ASN A 127 5.79 2.23 2.93
N LEU A 128 7.05 2.43 3.36
CA LEU A 128 8.13 1.46 3.16
C LEU A 128 7.82 0.11 3.84
N ALA A 129 7.28 0.15 5.05
CA ALA A 129 6.84 -1.06 5.75
C ALA A 129 5.68 -1.75 5.02
N ALA A 130 4.70 -0.98 4.52
CA ALA A 130 3.59 -1.50 3.73
C ALA A 130 4.06 -2.18 2.44
N VAL A 131 4.95 -1.55 1.66
CA VAL A 131 5.56 -2.12 0.43
C VAL A 131 6.21 -3.47 0.71
N LYS A 132 7.03 -3.56 1.77
CA LYS A 132 7.71 -4.80 2.16
C LYS A 132 6.70 -5.93 2.44
N ILE A 133 5.64 -5.62 3.16
CA ILE A 133 4.61 -6.59 3.55
C ILE A 133 3.76 -6.99 2.34
N GLU A 134 3.45 -6.06 1.45
CA GLU A 134 2.72 -6.32 0.21
C GLU A 134 3.49 -7.26 -0.72
N ILE A 135 4.79 -7.03 -0.89
CA ILE A 135 5.67 -7.92 -1.67
C ILE A 135 5.66 -9.33 -1.07
N ALA A 136 5.82 -9.46 0.25
CA ALA A 136 5.82 -10.74 0.93
C ALA A 136 4.47 -11.48 0.76
N ALA A 137 3.35 -10.75 0.87
CA ALA A 137 2.02 -11.29 0.67
C ALA A 137 1.76 -11.72 -0.79
N LEU A 138 2.25 -10.95 -1.77
CA LEU A 138 2.16 -11.31 -3.18
C LEU A 138 2.93 -12.60 -3.49
N ILE A 139 4.17 -12.72 -3.00
CA ILE A 139 5.00 -13.92 -3.19
C ILE A 139 4.31 -15.15 -2.55
N THR A 140 3.85 -15.00 -1.31
CA THR A 140 3.17 -16.09 -0.60
C THR A 140 1.87 -16.49 -1.30
N SER A 141 1.07 -15.53 -1.72
CA SER A 141 -0.19 -15.79 -2.44
C SER A 141 0.06 -16.45 -3.79
N SER A 142 1.14 -16.10 -4.49
CA SER A 142 1.49 -16.76 -5.76
C SER A 142 1.86 -18.21 -5.54
N ARG A 143 2.72 -18.51 -4.55
CA ARG A 143 3.09 -19.89 -4.20
C ARG A 143 1.88 -20.76 -3.83
N ILE A 144 0.94 -20.20 -3.05
CA ILE A 144 -0.29 -20.92 -2.69
C ILE A 144 -1.13 -21.23 -3.93
N VAL A 145 -1.25 -20.30 -4.86
CA VAL A 145 -1.96 -20.54 -6.13
C VAL A 145 -1.29 -21.64 -6.95
N ASP A 146 0.05 -21.62 -7.04
CA ASP A 146 0.81 -22.65 -7.76
C ASP A 146 0.65 -24.05 -7.11
N GLU A 147 0.65 -24.12 -5.76
CA GLU A 147 0.39 -25.36 -5.02
C GLU A 147 -1.02 -25.91 -5.29
N VAL A 148 -2.04 -25.03 -5.27
CA VAL A 148 -3.43 -25.41 -5.58
C VAL A 148 -3.55 -25.90 -7.02
N ASN A 149 -3.00 -25.19 -7.99
CA ASN A 149 -3.01 -25.59 -9.40
C ASN A 149 -2.34 -26.95 -9.62
N GLY A 150 -1.23 -27.21 -8.93
CA GLY A 150 -0.57 -28.52 -8.99
C GLY A 150 -1.40 -29.67 -8.43
N GLN A 151 -2.31 -29.43 -7.47
CA GLN A 151 -3.21 -30.45 -6.93
C GLN A 151 -4.45 -30.71 -7.79
N ILE A 152 -4.96 -29.70 -8.47
CA ILE A 152 -6.12 -29.83 -9.34
C ILE A 152 -5.77 -30.22 -10.77
N GLY A 153 -4.48 -30.36 -11.09
CA GLY A 153 -4.00 -30.75 -12.42
C GLY A 153 -4.15 -29.68 -13.49
N ALA A 154 -4.19 -28.41 -13.09
CA ALA A 154 -4.34 -27.24 -13.96
C ALA A 154 -2.98 -26.60 -14.31
#